data_d5155ef1aef890f352ce5af7a23a32d5
#
_entry.id   d5155ef1aef890f352ce5af7a23a32d5
#
_cell.length_a   1.000
_cell.length_b   1.000
_cell.length_c   1.000
_cell.angle_alpha   90.00
_cell.angle_beta   90.00
_cell.angle_gamma   90.00
#
_symmetry.space_group_name_H-M   'P 1'
#
loop_
_entity.id
_entity.type
_entity.pdbx_description
1 polymer ?
#
loop_
_entity_poly.entity_id
_entity_poly.type
_entity_poly.pdbx_seq_one_letter_code
_entity_poly.pdbx_strand_id
1 'polypeptide(L)'
;MSILYFLITKNLDVVLYENIEYNGNFQQIIRTLLRKIHPNSKYKIDYDKYKVHYLNERNITYLCLTEILPEDLAFAYLEDIKKFYRKI
;
A
#
# COMPACT_ATOMS: atom_id res chain seq x y z
N MET A 1 6.28 15.34 -1.88
CA MET A 1 5.49 14.14 -1.59
C MET A 1 6.43 12.95 -1.57
N SER A 2 6.57 12.29 -0.44
CA SER A 2 7.50 11.17 -0.37
C SER A 2 6.74 9.89 0.00
N ILE A 3 6.63 9.01 -0.97
CA ILE A 3 6.17 7.65 -0.75
C ILE A 3 7.41 6.82 -0.49
N LEU A 4 7.51 6.28 0.72
CA LEU A 4 8.70 5.54 1.15
C LEU A 4 8.68 4.09 0.69
N TYR A 5 7.50 3.54 0.51
CA TYR A 5 7.32 2.15 0.14
C TYR A 5 6.02 1.99 -0.62
N PHE A 6 6.05 1.17 -1.67
CA PHE A 6 4.87 0.87 -2.47
C PHE A 6 4.84 -0.62 -2.79
N LEU A 7 3.66 -1.23 -2.71
CA LEU A 7 3.51 -2.66 -2.88
C LEU A 7 2.20 -3.00 -3.59
N ILE A 8 2.26 -3.93 -4.53
CA ILE A 8 1.08 -4.56 -5.11
C ILE A 8 1.20 -6.06 -4.89
N THR A 9 0.19 -6.65 -4.26
CA THR A 9 0.16 -8.09 -4.03
C THR A 9 -1.10 -8.71 -4.58
N LYS A 10 -1.00 -10.00 -4.89
CA LYS A 10 -2.14 -10.84 -5.25
C LYS A 10 -2.34 -11.87 -4.14
N ASN A 11 -3.56 -11.99 -3.64
CA ASN A 11 -3.95 -12.93 -2.57
C ASN A 11 -3.13 -12.74 -1.29
N LEU A 12 -2.56 -11.54 -1.08
CA LEU A 12 -1.78 -11.15 0.11
C LEU A 12 -0.45 -11.89 0.26
N ASP A 13 -0.09 -12.79 -0.65
CA ASP A 13 1.15 -13.56 -0.53
C ASP A 13 2.05 -13.48 -1.76
N VAL A 14 1.51 -13.13 -2.91
CA VAL A 14 2.29 -13.02 -4.14
C VAL A 14 2.57 -11.55 -4.41
N VAL A 15 3.84 -11.16 -4.35
CA VAL A 15 4.26 -9.78 -4.65
C VAL A 15 4.33 -9.62 -6.16
N LEU A 16 3.50 -8.72 -6.70
CA LEU A 16 3.50 -8.39 -8.12
C LEU A 16 4.43 -7.23 -8.43
N TYR A 17 4.56 -6.30 -7.50
CA TYR A 17 5.42 -5.13 -7.65
C TYR A 17 5.78 -4.59 -6.28
N GLU A 18 7.02 -4.16 -6.12
CA GLU A 18 7.50 -3.56 -4.88
C GLU A 18 8.51 -2.47 -5.21
N ASN A 19 8.37 -1.32 -4.57
CA ASN A 19 9.32 -0.22 -4.70
C ASN A 19 9.67 0.32 -3.32
N ILE A 20 10.94 0.34 -3.00
CA ILE A 20 11.47 0.80 -1.71
C ILE A 20 12.36 2.01 -1.98
N GLU A 21 11.95 3.18 -1.47
CA GLU A 21 12.73 4.42 -1.62
C GLU A 21 13.75 4.58 -0.49
N TYR A 22 13.54 3.91 0.64
CA TYR A 22 14.38 4.06 1.82
C TYR A 22 14.81 2.71 2.38
N ASN A 23 16.04 2.65 2.87
CA ASN A 23 16.52 1.49 3.63
C ASN A 23 15.92 1.52 5.03
N GLY A 24 14.97 0.64 5.28
CA GLY A 24 14.33 0.52 6.58
C GLY A 24 13.65 -0.85 6.70
N ASN A 25 13.19 -1.17 7.90
CA ASN A 25 12.50 -2.44 8.17
C ASN A 25 11.04 -2.40 7.71
N PHE A 26 10.75 -1.67 6.64
CA PHE A 26 9.38 -1.54 6.16
C PHE A 26 8.79 -2.87 5.71
N GLN A 27 9.61 -3.78 5.19
CA GLN A 27 9.12 -5.07 4.72
C GLN A 27 8.48 -5.89 5.84
N GLN A 28 9.08 -5.90 7.03
CA GLN A 28 8.51 -6.63 8.16
C GLN A 28 7.21 -5.98 8.64
N ILE A 29 7.19 -4.66 8.71
CA ILE A 29 5.99 -3.91 9.09
C ILE A 29 4.86 -4.23 8.12
N ILE A 30 5.15 -4.16 6.83
CA ILE A 30 4.15 -4.39 5.79
C ILE A 30 3.63 -5.82 5.83
N ARG A 31 4.50 -6.81 6.01
CA ARG A 31 4.06 -8.20 6.11
C ARG A 31 3.13 -8.43 7.29
N THR A 32 3.39 -7.78 8.41
CA THR A 32 2.52 -7.85 9.57
C THR A 32 1.16 -7.21 9.26
N LEU A 33 1.17 -6.07 8.57
CA LEU A 33 -0.06 -5.36 8.22
C LEU A 33 -0.88 -6.10 7.17
N LEU A 34 -0.24 -6.79 6.23
CA LEU A 34 -0.95 -7.54 5.20
C LEU A 34 -1.88 -8.60 5.79
N ARG A 35 -1.53 -9.12 6.96
CA ARG A 35 -2.37 -10.11 7.64
C ARG A 35 -3.66 -9.52 8.17
N LYS A 36 -3.75 -8.19 8.28
CA LYS A 36 -4.89 -7.48 8.83
C LYS A 36 -5.74 -6.80 7.77
N ILE A 37 -5.46 -7.03 6.50
CA ILE A 37 -6.16 -6.36 5.42
C ILE A 37 -7.54 -6.99 5.24
N HIS A 38 -8.55 -6.12 5.18
CA HIS A 38 -9.92 -6.53 4.89
C HIS A 38 -10.16 -6.54 3.40
N PRO A 39 -10.88 -7.55 2.88
CA PRO A 39 -11.16 -7.61 1.44
C PRO A 39 -12.09 -6.49 0.99
N ASN A 40 -11.88 -6.05 -0.24
CA ASN A 40 -12.71 -5.07 -0.94
C ASN A 40 -12.94 -3.80 -0.11
N SER A 41 -11.86 -3.28 0.47
CA SER A 41 -11.92 -2.11 1.32
C SER A 41 -10.70 -1.23 1.12
N LYS A 42 -10.77 0.00 1.61
CA LYS A 42 -9.62 0.87 1.71
C LYS A 42 -9.52 1.39 3.13
N TYR A 43 -8.30 1.41 3.64
CA TYR A 43 -8.04 1.72 5.03
C TYR A 43 -6.75 2.50 5.17
N LYS A 44 -6.70 3.25 6.25
CA LYS A 44 -5.50 3.92 6.72
C LYS A 44 -5.10 3.31 8.06
N ILE A 45 -3.82 2.99 8.19
CA ILE A 45 -3.26 2.47 9.43
C ILE A 45 -2.14 3.41 9.86
N ASP A 46 -2.22 3.89 11.10
CA ASP A 46 -1.15 4.69 11.69
C ASP A 46 -0.14 3.76 12.35
N TYR A 47 1.13 3.92 11.99
CA TYR A 47 2.20 3.14 12.56
C TYR A 47 3.36 4.06 12.89
N ASP A 48 3.52 4.38 14.18
CA ASP A 48 4.54 5.30 14.66
C ASP A 48 4.43 6.65 13.92
N LYS A 49 5.49 7.13 13.30
CA LYS A 49 5.47 8.36 12.52
C LYS A 49 5.04 8.14 11.07
N TYR A 50 4.73 6.91 10.70
CA TYR A 50 4.36 6.56 9.34
C TYR A 50 2.88 6.35 9.21
N LYS A 51 2.38 6.49 7.99
CA LYS A 51 1.00 6.17 7.64
C LYS A 51 1.00 5.18 6.51
N VAL A 52 0.20 4.13 6.66
CA VAL A 52 0.03 3.11 5.63
C VAL A 52 -1.39 3.24 5.09
N HIS A 53 -1.48 3.43 3.79
CA HIS A 53 -2.76 3.46 3.09
C HIS A 53 -2.84 2.24 2.20
N TYR A 54 -3.98 1.55 2.21
CA TYR A 54 -4.16 0.42 1.31
C TYR A 54 -5.54 0.41 0.69
N LEU A 55 -5.59 -0.20 -0.47
CA LEU A 55 -6.80 -0.43 -1.24
C LEU A 55 -6.78 -1.88 -1.69
N ASN A 56 -7.79 -2.65 -1.30
CA ASN A 56 -7.92 -4.04 -1.71
C ASN A 56 -9.16 -4.21 -2.57
N GLU A 57 -8.99 -4.80 -3.75
CA GLU A 57 -10.10 -5.07 -4.66
C GLU A 57 -9.78 -6.29 -5.51
N ARG A 58 -10.68 -7.24 -5.55
CA ARG A 58 -10.56 -8.46 -6.38
C ARG A 58 -9.28 -9.22 -6.10
N ASN A 59 -8.94 -9.37 -4.82
CA ASN A 59 -7.75 -10.07 -4.33
C ASN A 59 -6.43 -9.38 -4.69
N ILE A 60 -6.46 -8.14 -5.17
CA ILE A 60 -5.27 -7.34 -5.41
C ILE A 60 -5.21 -6.26 -4.34
N THR A 61 -4.09 -6.15 -3.67
CA THR A 61 -3.84 -5.09 -2.68
C THR A 61 -2.84 -4.09 -3.22
N TYR A 62 -3.20 -2.82 -3.18
CA TYR A 62 -2.34 -1.69 -3.49
C TYR A 62 -2.05 -0.98 -2.18
N LEU A 63 -0.78 -0.84 -1.82
CA LEU A 63 -0.40 -0.33 -0.52
C LEU A 63 0.74 0.65 -0.65
N CYS A 64 0.68 1.76 0.08
CA CYS A 64 1.80 2.69 0.17
C CYS A 64 2.04 3.10 1.62
N LEU A 65 3.30 3.38 1.92
CA LEU A 65 3.74 3.86 3.23
C LEU A 65 4.35 5.23 3.06
N THR A 66 3.89 6.19 3.85
CA THR A 66 4.33 7.57 3.78
C THR A 66 4.63 8.11 5.17
N GLU A 67 5.42 9.18 5.25
CA GLU A 67 5.60 9.88 6.53
C GLU A 67 4.47 10.86 6.79
N ILE A 68 4.29 11.82 5.88
CA ILE A 68 3.23 12.81 5.99
C ILE A 68 2.61 12.96 4.62
N LEU A 69 1.33 12.61 4.50
CA LEU A 69 0.61 12.74 3.24
C LEU A 69 -0.87 12.86 3.57
N PRO A 70 -1.57 13.85 3.00
CA PRO A 70 -3.02 13.92 3.16
C PRO A 70 -3.68 12.62 2.70
N GLU A 71 -4.67 12.17 3.46
CA GLU A 71 -5.30 10.88 3.24
C GLU A 71 -5.92 10.77 1.85
N ASP A 72 -6.58 11.82 1.39
CA ASP A 72 -7.21 11.83 0.08
C ASP A 72 -6.19 11.74 -1.05
N LEU A 73 -5.00 12.34 -0.88
CA LEU A 73 -3.92 12.22 -1.87
C LEU A 73 -3.38 10.80 -1.93
N ALA A 74 -3.22 10.16 -0.77
CA ALA A 74 -2.72 8.78 -0.74
C ALA A 74 -3.67 7.83 -1.45
N PHE A 75 -4.96 7.93 -1.16
CA PHE A 75 -5.96 7.08 -1.81
C PHE A 75 -6.11 7.41 -3.29
N ALA A 76 -6.01 8.69 -3.68
CA ALA A 76 -6.03 9.05 -5.09
C ALA A 76 -4.87 8.43 -5.85
N TYR A 77 -3.68 8.42 -5.24
CA TYR A 77 -2.50 7.79 -5.81
C TYR A 77 -2.73 6.29 -6.03
N LEU A 78 -3.27 5.61 -5.03
CA LEU A 78 -3.54 4.17 -5.13
C LEU A 78 -4.61 3.86 -6.18
N GLU A 79 -5.63 4.70 -6.29
CA GLU A 79 -6.66 4.55 -7.33
C GLU A 79 -6.07 4.70 -8.72
N ASP A 80 -5.15 5.65 -8.92
CA ASP A 80 -4.50 5.84 -10.20
C ASP A 80 -3.65 4.63 -10.58
N ILE A 81 -2.91 4.08 -9.62
CA ILE A 81 -2.11 2.88 -9.83
C ILE A 81 -3.01 1.69 -10.19
N LYS A 82 -4.13 1.56 -9.51
CA LYS A 82 -5.08 0.49 -9.78
C LYS A 82 -5.59 0.56 -11.22
N LYS A 83 -5.95 1.75 -11.68
CA LYS A 83 -6.42 1.94 -13.05
C LYS A 83 -5.36 1.59 -14.07
N PHE A 84 -4.13 2.01 -13.80
CA PHE A 84 -3.01 1.71 -14.68
C PHE A 84 -2.75 0.20 -14.76
N TYR A 85 -2.74 -0.46 -13.61
CA TYR A 85 -2.47 -1.90 -13.53
C TYR A 85 -3.52 -2.71 -14.27
N ARG A 86 -4.79 -2.31 -14.19
CA ARG A 86 -5.88 -3.04 -14.85
C ARG A 86 -5.80 -2.99 -16.38
N LYS A 87 -5.10 -2.01 -16.93
CA LYS A 87 -4.97 -1.89 -18.39
C LYS A 87 -3.87 -2.81 -18.94
N ILE A 88 -3.07 -3.36 -18.08
CA ILE A 88 -2.03 -4.29 -18.46
C ILE A 88 -2.55 -5.71 -18.42
#